data_ce01884868d340d39a7930960ce7ce49
#
_entry.id   ce01884868d340d39a7930960ce7ce49
#
_cell.length_a   1.000
_cell.length_b   1.000
_cell.length_c   1.000
_cell.angle_alpha   90.00
_cell.angle_beta   90.00
_cell.angle_gamma   90.00
#
_symmetry.space_group_name_H-M   'P 1'
#
loop_
_entity.id
_entity.type
_entity.pdbx_description
1 polymer ?
#
loop_
_entity_poly.entity_id
_entity_poly.type
_entity_poly.pdbx_seq_one_letter_code
_entity_poly.pdbx_strand_id
1 'polypeptide(L)'
;MEYLGRDCAIVELTPNCRIELRHPWDGYAYAISYKPQKAIEAMEADSKPNILAIAHYHKAEYLFHRNVHCFQTACYQGQTPFTRGKNLFIHMGGWIIEADIASEGTVVDIQPRFIPVYKSIANDYKNLQ
;
A
#
# COMPACT_ATOMS: atom_id res chain seq x y z
N MET A 1 11.86 19.26 -2.26
CA MET A 1 10.79 18.27 -1.98
C MET A 1 9.45 19.00 -2.01
N GLU A 2 8.53 18.57 -2.82
CA GLU A 2 7.21 19.18 -2.96
C GLU A 2 6.21 18.46 -2.06
N TYR A 3 5.37 19.21 -1.33
CA TYR A 3 4.28 18.67 -0.53
C TYR A 3 3.07 18.42 -1.42
N LEU A 4 2.69 17.15 -1.58
CA LEU A 4 1.63 16.73 -2.52
C LEU A 4 0.25 16.61 -1.87
N GLY A 5 0.15 16.69 -0.56
CA GLY A 5 -1.11 16.54 0.17
C GLY A 5 -0.96 15.71 1.44
N ARG A 6 -1.99 15.73 2.29
CA ARG A 6 -1.97 15.03 3.58
C ARG A 6 -2.43 13.57 3.46
N ASP A 7 -3.54 13.34 2.79
CA ASP A 7 -4.23 12.05 2.81
C ASP A 7 -4.35 11.39 1.45
N CYS A 8 -4.22 12.19 0.40
CA CYS A 8 -4.29 11.72 -0.98
C CYS A 8 -3.44 12.62 -1.88
N ALA A 9 -2.73 12.00 -2.79
CA ALA A 9 -2.01 12.68 -3.85
C ALA A 9 -2.10 11.88 -5.14
N ILE A 10 -2.17 12.57 -6.27
CA ILE A 10 -2.14 11.96 -7.60
C ILE A 10 -0.88 12.47 -8.29
N VAL A 11 -0.07 11.53 -8.77
CA VAL A 11 1.14 11.82 -9.52
C VAL A 11 1.00 11.23 -10.92
N GLU A 12 1.23 12.05 -11.93
CA GLU A 12 1.30 11.60 -13.31
C GLU A 12 2.69 11.02 -13.57
N LEU A 13 2.76 9.72 -13.86
CA LEU A 13 4.03 9.03 -14.15
C LEU A 13 4.46 9.26 -15.59
N THR A 14 3.52 9.17 -16.51
CA THR A 14 3.63 9.51 -17.92
C THR A 14 2.30 10.10 -18.35
N PRO A 15 2.19 10.74 -19.53
CA PRO A 15 0.89 11.18 -20.03
C PRO A 15 -0.14 10.03 -19.99
N ASN A 16 -1.27 10.29 -19.35
CA ASN A 16 -2.39 9.35 -19.17
C ASN A 16 -2.10 8.15 -18.25
N CYS A 17 -0.96 8.11 -17.55
CA CYS A 17 -0.69 7.10 -16.52
C CYS A 17 -0.49 7.76 -15.16
N ARG A 18 -1.36 7.44 -14.21
CA ARG A 18 -1.39 8.07 -12.88
C ARG A 18 -1.19 7.05 -11.78
N ILE A 19 -0.46 7.44 -10.75
CA ILE A 19 -0.46 6.78 -9.46
C ILE A 19 -1.18 7.65 -8.44
N GLU A 20 -2.07 7.04 -7.68
CA GLU A 20 -2.68 7.66 -6.51
C GLU A 20 -2.01 7.13 -5.25
N LEU A 21 -1.60 8.03 -4.39
CA LEU A 21 -1.07 7.75 -3.06
C LEU A 21 -2.16 8.09 -2.06
N ARG A 22 -2.57 7.12 -1.22
CA ARG A 22 -3.68 7.29 -0.30
C ARG A 22 -3.33 6.84 1.10
N HIS A 23 -3.68 7.66 2.08
CA HIS A 23 -3.61 7.32 3.50
C HIS A 23 -5.02 7.41 4.10
N PRO A 24 -5.78 6.30 4.16
CA PRO A 24 -7.12 6.29 4.73
C PRO A 24 -7.13 6.60 6.23
N TRP A 25 -8.32 6.89 6.75
CA TRP A 25 -8.54 7.18 8.17
C TRP A 25 -9.38 6.12 8.88
N ASP A 26 -9.84 5.11 8.14
CA ASP A 26 -10.72 4.07 8.64
C ASP A 26 -9.96 2.94 9.35
N GLY A 27 -10.70 2.02 9.93
CA GLY A 27 -10.15 0.90 10.68
C GLY A 27 -9.73 -0.29 9.81
N TYR A 28 -9.14 -1.27 10.47
CA TYR A 28 -8.71 -2.53 9.86
C TYR A 28 -9.89 -3.41 9.44
N ALA A 29 -9.62 -4.29 8.47
CA ALA A 29 -10.46 -5.43 8.14
C ALA A 29 -9.67 -6.72 8.33
N TYR A 30 -10.37 -7.81 8.67
CA TYR A 30 -9.73 -9.12 8.82
C TYR A 30 -9.12 -9.61 7.50
N ALA A 31 -9.89 -9.58 6.42
CA ALA A 31 -9.41 -9.95 5.11
C ALA A 31 -8.48 -8.86 4.56
N ILE A 32 -7.24 -9.24 4.25
CA ILE A 32 -6.19 -8.30 3.85
C ILE A 32 -6.56 -7.46 2.62
N SER A 33 -7.25 -8.05 1.64
CA SER A 33 -7.64 -7.38 0.40
C SER A 33 -8.93 -6.56 0.50
N TYR A 34 -9.68 -6.66 1.58
CA TYR A 34 -11.02 -6.07 1.69
C TYR A 34 -11.01 -4.55 1.49
N LYS A 35 -10.16 -3.85 2.22
CA LYS A 35 -10.10 -2.38 2.17
C LYS A 35 -9.65 -1.85 0.81
N PRO A 36 -8.57 -2.38 0.21
CA PRO A 36 -8.19 -1.99 -1.15
C PRO A 36 -9.28 -2.26 -2.19
N GLN A 37 -9.92 -3.42 -2.15
CA GLN A 37 -11.01 -3.74 -3.07
C GLN A 37 -12.17 -2.75 -2.95
N LYS A 38 -12.60 -2.46 -1.73
CA LYS A 38 -13.66 -1.48 -1.48
C LYS A 38 -13.29 -0.08 -1.95
N ALA A 39 -12.04 0.33 -1.74
CA ALA A 39 -11.56 1.62 -2.22
C ALA A 39 -11.64 1.73 -3.75
N ILE A 40 -11.21 0.69 -4.47
CA ILE A 40 -11.26 0.65 -5.94
C ILE A 40 -12.69 0.60 -6.45
N GLU A 41 -13.55 -0.20 -5.81
CA GLU A 41 -14.97 -0.33 -6.20
C GLU A 41 -15.77 0.95 -6.02
N ALA A 42 -15.35 1.80 -5.08
CA ALA A 42 -15.98 3.11 -4.85
C ALA A 42 -15.56 4.19 -5.86
N MET A 43 -14.53 3.94 -6.67
CA MET A 43 -14.04 4.90 -7.66
C MET A 43 -14.92 4.90 -8.90
N GLU A 44 -15.17 6.09 -9.45
CA GLU A 44 -15.79 6.23 -10.76
C GLU A 44 -14.83 5.76 -11.87
N ALA A 45 -15.39 5.19 -12.94
CA ALA A 45 -14.60 4.51 -13.97
C ALA A 45 -13.53 5.41 -14.63
N ASP A 46 -13.85 6.66 -14.87
CA ASP A 46 -12.99 7.65 -15.53
C ASP A 46 -12.03 8.37 -14.57
N SER A 47 -12.20 8.20 -13.27
CA SER A 47 -11.31 8.77 -12.25
C SER A 47 -10.28 7.78 -11.69
N LYS A 48 -10.35 6.50 -12.06
CA LYS A 48 -9.44 5.49 -11.55
C LYS A 48 -7.99 5.76 -11.93
N PRO A 49 -7.05 5.62 -10.98
CA PRO A 49 -5.64 5.62 -11.31
C PRO A 49 -5.24 4.28 -11.96
N ASN A 50 -4.10 4.26 -12.63
CA ASN A 50 -3.51 3.02 -13.13
C ASN A 50 -2.88 2.22 -11.98
N ILE A 51 -2.29 2.94 -11.03
CA ILE A 51 -1.65 2.36 -9.85
C ILE A 51 -2.21 3.07 -8.61
N LEU A 52 -2.55 2.30 -7.58
CA LEU A 52 -3.02 2.81 -6.29
C LEU A 52 -2.09 2.29 -5.20
N ALA A 53 -1.46 3.18 -4.45
CA ALA A 53 -0.67 2.84 -3.28
C ALA A 53 -1.41 3.29 -2.01
N ILE A 54 -1.78 2.33 -1.16
CA ILE A 54 -2.52 2.57 0.08
C ILE A 54 -1.63 2.29 1.28
N ALA A 55 -1.45 3.28 2.13
CA ALA A 55 -0.79 3.16 3.42
C ALA A 55 -1.80 2.88 4.55
N HIS A 56 -1.46 3.14 5.78
CA HIS A 56 -2.27 3.10 6.99
C HIS A 56 -2.49 1.72 7.60
N TYR A 57 -2.81 0.70 6.81
CA TYR A 57 -3.15 -0.62 7.33
C TYR A 57 -1.92 -1.46 7.71
N HIS A 58 -0.71 -0.98 7.41
CA HIS A 58 0.56 -1.66 7.69
C HIS A 58 0.59 -3.10 7.15
N LYS A 59 0.02 -3.31 5.99
CA LYS A 59 0.01 -4.58 5.27
C LYS A 59 0.81 -4.48 3.99
N ALA A 60 1.46 -5.58 3.61
CA ALA A 60 2.10 -5.73 2.31
C ALA A 60 1.20 -6.62 1.44
N GLU A 61 0.70 -6.07 0.38
CA GLU A 61 -0.14 -6.79 -0.57
C GLU A 61 -0.07 -6.11 -1.92
N TYR A 62 -0.04 -6.91 -2.98
CA TYR A 62 -0.32 -6.48 -4.33
C TYR A 62 -1.56 -7.19 -4.84
N LEU A 63 -2.48 -6.45 -5.44
CA LEU A 63 -3.61 -7.03 -6.16
C LEU A 63 -3.91 -6.24 -7.42
N PHE A 64 -4.40 -6.94 -8.44
CA PHE A 64 -4.94 -6.34 -9.65
C PHE A 64 -6.46 -6.48 -9.62
N HIS A 65 -7.16 -5.34 -9.56
CA HIS A 65 -8.61 -5.33 -9.42
C HIS A 65 -9.21 -4.19 -10.24
N ARG A 66 -10.19 -4.52 -11.07
CA ARG A 66 -10.88 -3.55 -11.94
C ARG A 66 -9.93 -2.61 -12.70
N ASN A 67 -8.89 -3.19 -13.30
CA ASN A 67 -7.85 -2.50 -14.06
C ASN A 67 -6.94 -1.56 -13.23
N VAL A 68 -6.92 -1.70 -11.92
CA VAL A 68 -6.03 -0.96 -11.04
C VAL A 68 -5.01 -1.90 -10.41
N HIS A 69 -3.74 -1.55 -10.55
CA HIS A 69 -2.65 -2.19 -9.82
C HIS A 69 -2.58 -1.58 -8.43
N CYS A 70 -2.97 -2.33 -7.41
CA CYS A 70 -3.05 -1.82 -6.05
C CYS A 70 -1.97 -2.41 -5.16
N PHE A 71 -1.30 -1.53 -4.42
CA PHE A 71 -0.28 -1.87 -3.44
C PHE A 71 -0.70 -1.38 -2.06
N GLN A 72 -0.78 -2.27 -1.10
CA GLN A 72 -0.68 -1.89 0.30
C GLN A 72 0.79 -1.76 0.65
N THR A 73 1.21 -0.58 1.11
CA THR A 73 2.61 -0.19 1.11
C THR A 73 3.43 -0.74 2.27
N ALA A 74 2.79 -1.46 3.20
CA ALA A 74 3.42 -1.88 4.45
C ALA A 74 3.85 -0.68 5.32
N CYS A 75 4.82 -0.85 6.19
CA CYS A 75 5.36 0.22 7.02
C CYS A 75 6.81 -0.09 7.42
N TYR A 76 7.50 0.91 7.94
CA TYR A 76 8.83 0.74 8.51
C TYR A 76 8.83 0.81 10.05
N GLN A 77 7.66 0.85 10.65
CA GLN A 77 7.48 0.83 12.10
C GLN A 77 7.29 -0.61 12.60
N GLY A 78 8.03 -1.00 13.62
CA GLY A 78 7.81 -2.27 14.29
C GLY A 78 6.47 -2.32 15.02
N GLN A 79 6.04 -3.52 15.39
CA GLN A 79 4.83 -3.69 16.18
C GLN A 79 4.93 -2.92 17.50
N THR A 80 3.95 -2.07 17.77
CA THR A 80 3.87 -1.31 19.01
C THR A 80 3.08 -2.08 20.07
N PRO A 81 3.18 -1.73 21.38
CA PRO A 81 2.31 -2.31 22.39
C PRO A 81 0.81 -2.19 22.06
N PHE A 82 0.41 -1.08 21.44
CA PHE A 82 -0.97 -0.88 20.98
C PHE A 82 -1.36 -1.91 19.91
N THR A 83 -0.57 -2.06 18.86
CA THR A 83 -0.88 -3.00 17.77
C THR A 83 -0.84 -4.45 18.27
N ARG A 84 0.09 -4.77 19.17
CA ARG A 84 0.18 -6.08 19.78
C ARG A 84 -1.03 -6.38 20.67
N GLY A 85 -1.42 -5.44 21.54
CA GLY A 85 -2.59 -5.59 22.41
C GLY A 85 -3.91 -5.70 21.66
N LYS A 86 -3.98 -5.17 20.44
CA LYS A 86 -5.13 -5.28 19.54
C LYS A 86 -5.05 -6.49 18.60
N ASN A 87 -4.03 -7.33 18.72
CA ASN A 87 -3.75 -8.43 17.80
C ASN A 87 -3.66 -7.98 16.33
N LEU A 88 -3.16 -6.77 16.11
CA LEU A 88 -2.97 -6.23 14.76
C LEU A 88 -1.62 -6.69 14.23
N PHE A 89 -1.67 -7.55 13.24
CA PHE A 89 -0.47 -8.00 12.54
C PHE A 89 -0.01 -6.95 11.55
N ILE A 90 1.29 -6.65 11.53
CA ILE A 90 1.90 -5.69 10.63
C ILE A 90 2.96 -6.34 9.75
N HIS A 91 3.13 -5.80 8.55
CA HIS A 91 4.24 -6.14 7.66
C HIS A 91 5.22 -4.97 7.62
N MET A 92 6.49 -5.25 7.88
CA MET A 92 7.56 -4.26 7.76
C MET A 92 8.29 -4.43 6.45
N GLY A 93 8.45 -3.34 5.72
CA GLY A 93 9.16 -3.33 4.45
C GLY A 93 8.59 -2.32 3.47
N GLY A 94 8.99 -2.47 2.22
CA GLY A 94 8.54 -1.60 1.15
C GLY A 94 8.57 -2.31 -0.19
N TRP A 95 8.01 -1.65 -1.19
CA TRP A 95 7.94 -2.16 -2.56
C TRP A 95 8.94 -1.44 -3.46
N ILE A 96 9.57 -2.22 -4.33
CA ILE A 96 10.19 -1.70 -5.55
C ILE A 96 9.29 -2.15 -6.70
N ILE A 97 8.84 -1.19 -7.50
CA ILE A 97 7.89 -1.43 -8.58
C ILE A 97 8.52 -0.96 -9.87
N GLU A 98 8.72 -1.87 -10.80
CA GLU A 98 9.12 -1.57 -12.17
C GLU A 98 7.88 -1.76 -13.04
N ALA A 99 7.59 -0.78 -13.90
CA ALA A 99 6.43 -0.82 -14.76
C ALA A 99 6.80 -0.34 -16.18
N ASP A 100 6.38 -1.10 -17.17
CA ASP A 100 6.40 -0.67 -18.56
C ASP A 100 5.06 -0.03 -18.91
N ILE A 101 5.12 1.21 -19.36
CA ILE A 101 3.94 2.01 -19.65
C ILE A 101 3.93 2.33 -21.14
N ALA A 102 2.86 1.94 -21.83
CA ALA A 102 2.66 2.25 -23.23
C ALA A 102 2.40 3.76 -23.44
N SER A 103 2.56 4.24 -24.67
CA SER A 103 2.42 5.65 -25.01
C SER A 103 1.03 6.24 -24.67
N GLU A 104 -0.02 5.41 -24.69
CA GLU A 104 -1.37 5.81 -24.30
C GLU A 104 -1.62 5.78 -22.79
N GLY A 105 -0.62 5.40 -21.99
CA GLY A 105 -0.71 5.39 -20.53
C GLY A 105 -1.07 4.03 -19.92
N THR A 106 -1.29 2.98 -20.72
CA THR A 106 -1.56 1.64 -20.21
C THR A 106 -0.32 1.03 -19.57
N VAL A 107 -0.45 0.46 -18.39
CA VAL A 107 0.58 -0.38 -17.78
C VAL A 107 0.54 -1.75 -18.47
N VAL A 108 1.54 -2.04 -19.29
CA VAL A 108 1.60 -3.28 -20.10
C VAL A 108 2.35 -4.40 -19.39
N ASP A 109 3.23 -4.06 -18.48
CA ASP A 109 3.91 -5.00 -17.59
C ASP A 109 4.19 -4.33 -16.26
N ILE A 110 4.13 -5.10 -15.17
CA ILE A 110 4.47 -4.62 -13.85
C ILE A 110 5.19 -5.71 -13.07
N GLN A 111 6.31 -5.35 -12.46
CA GLN A 111 7.15 -6.26 -11.69
C GLN A 111 7.29 -5.72 -10.27
N PRO A 112 6.39 -6.09 -9.36
CA PRO A 112 6.47 -5.70 -7.98
C PRO A 112 7.43 -6.61 -7.22
N ARG A 113 8.30 -6.00 -6.40
CA ARG A 113 9.21 -6.73 -5.51
C ARG A 113 9.07 -6.18 -4.11
N PHE A 114 8.61 -7.00 -3.19
CA PHE A 114 8.54 -6.63 -1.78
C PHE A 114 9.88 -6.90 -1.11
N ILE A 115 10.40 -5.89 -0.43
CA ILE A 115 11.63 -5.99 0.36
C ILE A 115 11.25 -6.00 1.83
N PRO A 116 11.20 -7.17 2.48
CA PRO A 116 10.88 -7.25 3.90
C PRO A 116 12.04 -6.69 4.74
N VAL A 117 11.67 -6.02 5.82
CA VAL A 117 12.62 -5.58 6.85
C VAL A 117 12.33 -6.36 8.11
N TYR A 118 13.30 -7.16 8.54
CA TYR A 118 13.21 -7.92 9.79
C TYR A 118 13.91 -7.14 10.88
N LYS A 119 13.14 -6.68 11.84
CA LYS A 119 13.69 -6.05 13.04
C LYS A 119 13.52 -7.01 14.20
N SER A 120 14.57 -7.19 14.98
CA SER A 120 14.41 -7.87 16.26
C SER A 120 13.40 -7.08 17.09
N ILE A 121 12.35 -7.75 17.52
CA ILE A 121 11.33 -7.15 18.37
C ILE A 121 12.00 -6.80 19.68
N ALA A 122 12.00 -5.52 20.05
CA ALA A 122 12.33 -5.14 21.40
C ALA A 122 11.24 -5.70 22.31
N ASN A 123 11.55 -6.80 22.96
CA ASN A 123 10.63 -7.43 23.88
C ASN A 123 10.60 -6.63 25.17
N ASP A 124 9.43 -6.30 25.61
CA ASP A 124 9.16 -5.75 26.96
C ASP A 124 8.97 -6.86 28.01
N TYR A 125 9.30 -8.10 27.64
CA TYR A 125 9.38 -9.25 28.54
C TYR A 125 10.72 -9.94 28.39
N LYS A 126 11.19 -10.56 29.47
CA LYS A 126 12.40 -11.37 29.40
C LYS A 126 12.16 -12.65 28.63
N ASN A 127 13.01 -12.93 27.66
CA ASN A 127 13.11 -14.27 27.12
C ASN A 127 13.76 -15.14 28.17
N LEU A 128 13.01 -16.05 28.77
CA LEU A 128 13.54 -17.08 29.60
C LEU A 128 14.11 -18.17 28.70
N GLN A 129 15.42 -18.32 28.75
CA GLN A 129 16.10 -19.43 28.10
C GLN A 129 16.11 -20.64 29.00
#